data_7d80c6893a002a2c643d3e2666629de2
#
_entry.id   7d80c6893a002a2c643d3e2666629de2
#
_cell.length_a   1.000
_cell.length_b   1.000
_cell.length_c   1.000
_cell.angle_alpha   90.00
_cell.angle_beta   90.00
_cell.angle_gamma   90.00
#
_symmetry.space_group_name_H-M   'P 1'
#
loop_
_entity.id
_entity.type
_entity.pdbx_description
1 polymer ?
#
loop_
_entity_poly.entity_id
_entity_poly.type
_entity_poly.pdbx_seq_one_letter_code
_entity_poly.pdbx_strand_id
1 'polypeptide(L)'
;MKQYFNHLSKIEFVVTYACTGHCKHCSEGSHSLCGEMIDLKIAADAVRKIAKEYDIKTVLAFGGEPLLHPEAIYAIISAAKEMGVSRRQVITNGYFTKDIEKMREVVARLQESGVNDLLLSVDAFHQETIPLDVVKNFAKEAKACGIPIRLQPAWLVSPTDHNEYNDKTREILDSFCDTGIVVGEGNVVFPEGNALEYLAEYFLDGTPENPYTEDPCDVKCISFEPNGDVLGANAYKTDIIEIMQNYTP
;
A
#
# COMPACT_ATOMS: atom_id res chain seq x y z
N MET A 1 23.95 -17.05 -1.46
CA MET A 1 22.59 -16.51 -1.72
C MET A 1 21.82 -17.51 -2.56
N LYS A 2 20.54 -17.75 -2.27
CA LYS A 2 19.74 -18.68 -3.06
C LYS A 2 19.35 -18.05 -4.40
N GLN A 3 19.38 -18.85 -5.43
CA GLN A 3 19.06 -18.44 -6.83
C GLN A 3 17.67 -17.81 -6.99
N TYR A 4 16.74 -18.06 -6.04
CA TYR A 4 15.35 -17.56 -6.10
C TYR A 4 15.22 -16.06 -5.85
N PHE A 5 16.23 -15.39 -5.28
CA PHE A 5 16.22 -13.97 -4.93
C PHE A 5 17.15 -13.11 -5.79
N ASN A 6 17.58 -13.61 -6.95
CA ASN A 6 18.51 -12.87 -7.81
C ASN A 6 17.95 -11.53 -8.32
N HIS A 7 16.63 -11.43 -8.45
CA HIS A 7 15.94 -10.22 -8.91
C HIS A 7 15.16 -9.51 -7.81
N LEU A 8 15.40 -9.90 -6.54
CA LEU A 8 14.76 -9.26 -5.40
C LEU A 8 15.13 -7.77 -5.34
N SER A 9 14.12 -6.92 -5.41
CA SER A 9 14.30 -5.46 -5.45
C SER A 9 13.26 -4.69 -4.64
N LYS A 10 12.23 -5.39 -4.13
CA LYS A 10 11.13 -4.79 -3.37
C LYS A 10 10.89 -5.54 -2.07
N ILE A 11 10.58 -4.79 -1.02
CA ILE A 11 10.01 -5.31 0.23
C ILE A 11 8.72 -4.56 0.48
N GLU A 12 7.66 -5.28 0.86
CA GLU A 12 6.40 -4.66 1.21
C GLU A 12 5.86 -5.21 2.53
N PHE A 13 5.12 -4.36 3.22
CA PHE A 13 4.55 -4.65 4.52
C PHE A 13 3.06 -4.33 4.50
N VAL A 14 2.25 -5.34 4.73
CA VAL A 14 0.86 -5.17 5.15
C VAL A 14 0.90 -4.76 6.61
N VAL A 15 0.75 -3.46 6.89
CA VAL A 15 0.90 -2.90 8.24
C VAL A 15 -0.20 -3.42 9.18
N THR A 16 -1.43 -3.50 8.65
CA THR A 16 -2.62 -3.98 9.35
C THR A 16 -3.69 -4.34 8.34
N TYR A 17 -4.62 -5.21 8.72
CA TYR A 17 -5.88 -5.41 7.99
C TYR A 17 -7.02 -4.51 8.49
N ALA A 18 -6.83 -3.74 9.58
CA ALA A 18 -7.79 -2.74 9.98
C ALA A 18 -7.91 -1.63 8.92
N CYS A 19 -9.14 -1.24 8.57
CA CYS A 19 -9.40 -0.21 7.58
C CYS A 19 -10.62 0.63 7.94
N THR A 20 -10.58 1.91 7.58
CA THR A 20 -11.70 2.85 7.67
C THR A 20 -12.63 2.79 6.47
N GLY A 21 -12.18 2.15 5.38
CA GLY A 21 -12.95 1.96 4.15
C GLY A 21 -13.60 0.58 4.07
N HIS A 22 -14.69 0.47 3.28
CA HIS A 22 -15.38 -0.77 2.95
C HIS A 22 -15.57 -0.86 1.44
N CYS A 23 -14.45 -0.85 0.71
CA CYS A 23 -14.45 -0.71 -0.74
C CYS A 23 -14.86 -2.00 -1.42
N LYS A 24 -15.77 -1.92 -2.41
CA LYS A 24 -16.25 -3.07 -3.20
C LYS A 24 -15.16 -3.75 -4.02
N HIS A 25 -14.10 -3.03 -4.36
CA HIS A 25 -12.99 -3.55 -5.17
C HIS A 25 -11.83 -4.12 -4.34
N CYS A 26 -11.92 -4.10 -3.01
CA CYS A 26 -10.80 -4.48 -2.15
C CYS A 26 -10.41 -5.94 -2.34
N SER A 27 -9.17 -6.19 -2.75
CA SER A 27 -8.62 -7.54 -2.92
C SER A 27 -8.45 -8.29 -1.61
N GLU A 28 -8.24 -7.55 -0.51
CA GLU A 28 -8.11 -8.13 0.83
C GLU A 28 -9.45 -8.53 1.48
N GLY A 29 -10.57 -8.20 0.84
CA GLY A 29 -11.91 -8.52 1.33
C GLY A 29 -12.44 -7.55 2.37
N SER A 30 -13.30 -8.04 3.25
CA SER A 30 -13.98 -7.22 4.27
C SER A 30 -13.08 -6.90 5.45
N HIS A 31 -13.08 -5.65 5.88
CA HIS A 31 -12.26 -5.12 6.96
C HIS A 31 -13.07 -4.68 8.18
N SER A 32 -12.42 -4.64 9.34
CA SER A 32 -12.91 -3.99 10.56
C SER A 32 -12.00 -2.81 10.93
N LEU A 33 -12.44 -1.98 11.88
CA LEU A 33 -11.59 -0.90 12.44
C LEU A 33 -10.54 -1.42 13.45
N CYS A 34 -10.62 -2.70 13.81
CA CYS A 34 -9.70 -3.35 14.74
C CYS A 34 -9.00 -4.51 14.03
N GLY A 35 -7.70 -4.60 14.17
CA GLY A 35 -6.89 -5.66 13.59
C GLY A 35 -5.50 -5.68 14.20
N GLU A 36 -4.79 -6.77 13.97
CA GLU A 36 -3.38 -6.87 14.34
C GLU A 36 -2.56 -5.88 13.51
N MET A 37 -1.49 -5.40 14.13
CA MET A 37 -0.50 -4.54 13.51
C MET A 37 0.82 -5.30 13.45
N ILE A 38 1.56 -5.13 12.39
CA ILE A 38 2.91 -5.69 12.25
C ILE A 38 3.82 -5.20 13.39
N ASP A 39 4.67 -6.08 13.92
CA ASP A 39 5.69 -5.66 14.89
C ASP A 39 6.70 -4.73 14.23
N LEU A 40 6.69 -3.48 14.69
CA LEU A 40 7.48 -2.40 14.08
C LEU A 40 9.00 -2.62 14.20
N LYS A 41 9.47 -3.32 15.26
CA LYS A 41 10.90 -3.58 15.45
C LYS A 41 11.36 -4.68 14.50
N ILE A 42 10.56 -5.74 14.38
CA ILE A 42 10.85 -6.86 13.47
C ILE A 42 10.78 -6.38 12.02
N ALA A 43 9.79 -5.59 11.66
CA ALA A 43 9.67 -5.02 10.31
C ALA A 43 10.87 -4.13 9.94
N ALA A 44 11.26 -3.20 10.81
CA ALA A 44 12.42 -2.35 10.59
C ALA A 44 13.74 -3.13 10.53
N ASP A 45 13.90 -4.17 11.36
CA ASP A 45 15.06 -5.05 11.37
C ASP A 45 15.13 -5.90 10.08
N ALA A 46 13.99 -6.40 9.59
CA ALA A 46 13.90 -7.11 8.32
C ALA A 46 14.35 -6.23 7.15
N VAL A 47 13.91 -4.96 7.09
CA VAL A 47 14.40 -4.00 6.08
C VAL A 47 15.92 -3.88 6.11
N ARG A 48 16.52 -3.67 7.30
CA ARG A 48 17.98 -3.52 7.44
C ARG A 48 18.72 -4.75 6.99
N LYS A 49 18.26 -5.94 7.42
CA LYS A 49 18.89 -7.21 7.10
C LYS A 49 18.83 -7.53 5.61
N ILE A 50 17.65 -7.42 5.01
CA ILE A 50 17.47 -7.71 3.59
C ILE A 50 18.24 -6.71 2.73
N ALA A 51 18.12 -5.41 3.00
CA ALA A 51 18.80 -4.36 2.22
C ALA A 51 20.33 -4.35 2.39
N LYS A 52 20.86 -5.03 3.40
CA LYS A 52 22.30 -5.26 3.53
C LYS A 52 22.83 -6.33 2.56
N GLU A 53 22.01 -7.33 2.25
CA GLU A 53 22.38 -8.48 1.42
C GLU A 53 21.93 -8.32 -0.05
N TYR A 54 20.87 -7.53 -0.29
CA TYR A 54 20.23 -7.37 -1.60
C TYR A 54 20.07 -5.90 -1.97
N ASP A 55 20.11 -5.59 -3.26
CA ASP A 55 19.96 -4.24 -3.80
C ASP A 55 18.48 -3.82 -3.86
N ILE A 56 17.90 -3.55 -2.70
CA ILE A 56 16.49 -3.18 -2.58
C ILE A 56 16.26 -1.75 -3.10
N LYS A 57 15.39 -1.62 -4.09
CA LYS A 57 15.02 -0.35 -4.71
C LYS A 57 13.77 0.27 -4.10
N THR A 58 12.86 -0.57 -3.59
CA THR A 58 11.57 -0.11 -3.08
C THR A 58 11.25 -0.77 -1.74
N VAL A 59 10.83 0.03 -0.77
CA VAL A 59 10.12 -0.41 0.43
C VAL A 59 8.76 0.24 0.43
N LEU A 60 7.71 -0.58 0.55
CA LEU A 60 6.31 -0.19 0.53
C LEU A 60 5.65 -0.54 1.87
N ALA A 61 4.92 0.40 2.46
CA ALA A 61 4.00 0.17 3.57
C ALA A 61 2.56 0.42 3.10
N PHE A 62 1.69 -0.57 3.30
CA PHE A 62 0.29 -0.53 2.89
C PHE A 62 -0.55 -1.45 3.78
N GLY A 63 -1.74 -1.84 3.34
CA GLY A 63 -2.60 -2.80 4.03
C GLY A 63 -4.07 -2.37 3.95
N GLY A 64 -4.84 -2.50 5.03
CA GLY A 64 -6.15 -1.88 5.15
C GLY A 64 -6.02 -0.35 5.10
N GLU A 65 -5.91 0.32 6.26
CA GLU A 65 -5.47 1.71 6.33
C GLU A 65 -4.23 1.80 7.23
N PRO A 66 -3.03 1.88 6.66
CA PRO A 66 -1.81 1.80 7.43
C PRO A 66 -1.59 3.00 8.37
N LEU A 67 -2.20 4.16 8.09
CA LEU A 67 -2.12 5.34 8.97
C LEU A 67 -2.96 5.22 10.24
N LEU A 68 -3.71 4.13 10.45
CA LEU A 68 -4.24 3.77 11.76
C LEU A 68 -3.11 3.41 12.74
N HIS A 69 -1.97 2.97 12.21
CA HIS A 69 -0.76 2.60 12.95
C HIS A 69 0.49 3.29 12.38
N PRO A 70 0.56 4.64 12.42
CA PRO A 70 1.61 5.39 11.74
C PRO A 70 3.02 5.12 12.28
N GLU A 71 3.15 4.67 13.54
CA GLU A 71 4.43 4.30 14.15
C GLU A 71 5.13 3.16 13.41
N ALA A 72 4.38 2.20 12.90
CA ALA A 72 4.95 1.10 12.11
C ALA A 72 5.52 1.63 10.80
N ILE A 73 4.80 2.56 10.14
CA ILE A 73 5.28 3.20 8.91
C ILE A 73 6.57 3.97 9.19
N TYR A 74 6.61 4.77 10.26
CA TYR A 74 7.81 5.55 10.61
C TYR A 74 9.02 4.63 10.82
N ALA A 75 8.85 3.51 11.51
CA ALA A 75 9.92 2.56 11.76
C ALA A 75 10.43 1.90 10.47
N ILE A 76 9.52 1.42 9.62
CA ILE A 76 9.83 0.76 8.35
C ILE A 76 10.54 1.74 7.39
N ILE A 77 9.96 2.92 7.19
CA ILE A 77 10.46 3.91 6.24
C ILE A 77 11.79 4.54 6.72
N SER A 78 11.96 4.77 8.03
CA SER A 78 13.23 5.23 8.58
C SER A 78 14.34 4.20 8.36
N ALA A 79 14.06 2.91 8.58
CA ALA A 79 15.01 1.84 8.30
C ALA A 79 15.37 1.80 6.80
N ALA A 80 14.39 1.95 5.91
CA ALA A 80 14.63 2.01 4.47
C ALA A 80 15.49 3.24 4.07
N LYS A 81 15.25 4.40 4.69
CA LYS A 81 16.06 5.61 4.51
C LYS A 81 17.50 5.41 4.98
N GLU A 82 17.68 4.81 6.16
CA GLU A 82 18.98 4.47 6.73
C GLU A 82 19.79 3.57 5.78
N MET A 83 19.13 2.59 5.17
CA MET A 83 19.75 1.65 4.23
C MET A 83 19.92 2.22 2.81
N GLY A 84 19.54 3.46 2.55
CA GLY A 84 19.69 4.10 1.25
C GLY A 84 18.71 3.64 0.18
N VAL A 85 17.59 2.98 0.58
CA VAL A 85 16.55 2.55 -0.37
C VAL A 85 15.98 3.77 -1.08
N SER A 86 16.01 3.76 -2.41
CA SER A 86 15.67 4.93 -3.22
C SER A 86 14.20 5.30 -3.20
N ARG A 87 13.29 4.31 -3.21
CA ARG A 87 11.83 4.50 -3.19
C ARG A 87 11.25 4.02 -1.88
N ARG A 88 10.70 4.93 -1.10
CA ARG A 88 10.10 4.70 0.20
C ARG A 88 8.63 5.10 0.13
N GLN A 89 7.80 4.10 -0.10
CA GLN A 89 6.44 4.24 -0.60
C GLN A 89 5.41 3.94 0.49
N VAL A 90 4.33 4.71 0.52
CA VAL A 90 3.16 4.44 1.36
C VAL A 90 1.91 4.53 0.50
N ILE A 91 1.01 3.54 0.63
CA ILE A 91 -0.34 3.60 0.05
C ILE A 91 -1.32 3.83 1.20
N THR A 92 -2.20 4.80 1.07
CA THR A 92 -3.21 5.16 2.08
C THR A 92 -4.49 5.67 1.42
N ASN A 93 -5.61 5.45 2.07
CA ASN A 93 -6.88 6.08 1.70
C ASN A 93 -7.04 7.50 2.30
N GLY A 94 -6.11 7.92 3.17
CA GLY A 94 -6.06 9.25 3.78
C GLY A 94 -7.10 9.49 4.89
N TYR A 95 -7.90 8.50 5.27
CA TYR A 95 -8.94 8.62 6.29
C TYR A 95 -8.62 7.80 7.53
N PHE A 96 -7.74 8.27 8.38
CA PHE A 96 -7.40 7.70 9.69
C PHE A 96 -7.85 8.60 10.84
N THR A 97 -8.16 9.87 10.56
CA THR A 97 -8.65 10.87 11.51
C THR A 97 -9.41 11.99 10.80
N LYS A 98 -10.32 12.66 11.52
CA LYS A 98 -10.93 13.94 11.11
C LYS A 98 -10.28 15.15 11.78
N ASP A 99 -9.41 14.91 12.76
CA ASP A 99 -8.70 15.95 13.48
C ASP A 99 -7.52 16.45 12.62
N ILE A 100 -7.58 17.72 12.23
CA ILE A 100 -6.60 18.37 11.36
C ILE A 100 -5.22 18.47 12.02
N GLU A 101 -5.16 18.73 13.32
CA GLU A 101 -3.88 18.84 14.02
C GLU A 101 -3.18 17.48 14.10
N LYS A 102 -3.94 16.41 14.42
CA LYS A 102 -3.42 15.05 14.38
C LYS A 102 -2.97 14.67 12.96
N MET A 103 -3.72 15.07 11.93
CA MET A 103 -3.35 14.83 10.53
C MET A 103 -2.01 15.49 10.19
N ARG A 104 -1.82 16.76 10.58
CA ARG A 104 -0.56 17.50 10.38
C ARG A 104 0.62 16.86 11.10
N GLU A 105 0.41 16.43 12.34
CA GLU A 105 1.44 15.72 13.11
C GLU A 105 1.89 14.45 12.39
N VAL A 106 0.94 13.62 11.95
CA VAL A 106 1.23 12.38 11.22
C VAL A 106 1.96 12.67 9.92
N VAL A 107 1.50 13.64 9.13
CA VAL A 107 2.12 14.03 7.86
C VAL A 107 3.56 14.54 8.08
N ALA A 108 3.80 15.38 9.08
CA ALA A 108 5.14 15.86 9.40
C ALA A 108 6.09 14.71 9.73
N ARG A 109 5.64 13.74 10.52
CA ARG A 109 6.44 12.56 10.88
C ARG A 109 6.66 11.60 9.70
N LEU A 110 5.71 11.48 8.75
CA LEU A 110 5.93 10.75 7.49
C LEU A 110 7.08 11.38 6.68
N GLN A 111 7.10 12.69 6.57
CA GLN A 111 8.15 13.44 5.89
C GLN A 111 9.52 13.26 6.59
N GLU A 112 9.58 13.40 7.90
CA GLU A 112 10.80 13.20 8.71
C GLU A 112 11.35 11.78 8.57
N SER A 113 10.49 10.77 8.61
CA SER A 113 10.87 9.36 8.42
C SER A 113 11.43 9.10 7.02
N GLY A 114 11.07 9.94 6.04
CA GLY A 114 11.62 9.93 4.70
C GLY A 114 10.73 9.29 3.64
N VAL A 115 9.39 9.31 3.83
CA VAL A 115 8.44 8.98 2.75
C VAL A 115 8.74 9.88 1.55
N ASN A 116 8.93 9.30 0.37
CA ASN A 116 9.21 10.03 -0.85
C ASN A 116 8.36 9.60 -2.06
N ASP A 117 7.36 8.76 -1.82
CA ASP A 117 6.35 8.36 -2.81
C ASP A 117 5.05 7.99 -2.07
N LEU A 118 4.16 8.97 -1.89
CA LEU A 118 2.88 8.79 -1.20
C LEU A 118 1.78 8.58 -2.25
N LEU A 119 1.17 7.39 -2.22
CA LEU A 119 0.04 7.02 -3.07
C LEU A 119 -1.25 7.21 -2.29
N LEU A 120 -2.06 8.17 -2.70
CA LEU A 120 -3.35 8.44 -2.10
C LEU A 120 -4.45 7.79 -2.94
N SER A 121 -5.14 6.82 -2.38
CA SER A 121 -6.24 6.12 -3.04
C SER A 121 -7.44 7.06 -3.22
N VAL A 122 -7.80 7.36 -4.47
CA VAL A 122 -8.88 8.29 -4.82
C VAL A 122 -9.63 7.79 -6.05
N ASP A 123 -10.83 7.26 -5.84
CA ASP A 123 -11.72 6.73 -6.87
C ASP A 123 -13.15 6.55 -6.34
N ALA A 124 -14.05 6.12 -7.21
CA ALA A 124 -15.45 5.91 -6.84
C ALA A 124 -15.63 4.88 -5.72
N PHE A 125 -14.84 3.79 -5.72
CA PHE A 125 -14.97 2.72 -4.75
C PHE A 125 -14.56 3.17 -3.33
N HIS A 126 -13.47 3.93 -3.22
CA HIS A 126 -13.04 4.48 -1.94
C HIS A 126 -14.05 5.51 -1.41
N GLN A 127 -14.50 6.42 -2.28
CA GLN A 127 -15.38 7.52 -1.87
C GLN A 127 -16.84 7.11 -1.65
N GLU A 128 -17.23 5.86 -1.90
CA GLU A 128 -18.52 5.33 -1.41
C GLU A 128 -18.59 5.34 0.14
N THR A 129 -17.48 5.10 0.83
CA THR A 129 -17.44 4.96 2.29
C THR A 129 -16.49 5.93 2.98
N ILE A 130 -15.56 6.52 2.24
CA ILE A 130 -14.55 7.45 2.74
C ILE A 130 -14.91 8.89 2.35
N PRO A 131 -15.05 9.81 3.32
CA PRO A 131 -15.43 11.19 3.04
C PRO A 131 -14.38 11.93 2.20
N LEU A 132 -14.76 12.40 1.03
CA LEU A 132 -13.86 13.06 0.07
C LEU A 132 -13.20 14.33 0.62
N ASP A 133 -13.90 15.09 1.47
CA ASP A 133 -13.38 16.29 2.11
C ASP A 133 -12.21 16.00 3.05
N VAL A 134 -12.24 14.88 3.78
CA VAL A 134 -11.14 14.43 4.65
C VAL A 134 -9.94 14.04 3.79
N VAL A 135 -10.15 13.31 2.69
CA VAL A 135 -9.09 12.92 1.75
C VAL A 135 -8.44 14.15 1.12
N LYS A 136 -9.24 15.16 0.72
CA LYS A 136 -8.72 16.42 0.21
C LYS A 136 -7.88 17.19 1.23
N ASN A 137 -8.31 17.19 2.49
CA ASN A 137 -7.55 17.81 3.57
C ASN A 137 -6.20 17.11 3.76
N PHE A 138 -6.19 15.78 3.80
CA PHE A 138 -4.95 15.00 3.89
C PHE A 138 -4.01 15.27 2.70
N ALA A 139 -4.53 15.26 1.48
CA ALA A 139 -3.76 15.58 0.27
C ALA A 139 -3.11 16.97 0.33
N LYS A 140 -3.86 17.96 0.82
CA LYS A 140 -3.39 19.34 1.00
C LYS A 140 -2.26 19.41 2.04
N GLU A 141 -2.43 18.80 3.20
CA GLU A 141 -1.43 18.81 4.26
C GLU A 141 -0.15 18.06 3.83
N ALA A 142 -0.29 16.90 3.19
CA ALA A 142 0.85 16.13 2.68
C ALA A 142 1.66 16.92 1.63
N LYS A 143 0.96 17.59 0.69
CA LYS A 143 1.60 18.44 -0.31
C LYS A 143 2.27 19.66 0.32
N ALA A 144 1.62 20.33 1.27
CA ALA A 144 2.17 21.49 1.97
C ALA A 144 3.43 21.14 2.79
N CYS A 145 3.49 19.91 3.33
CA CYS A 145 4.66 19.38 4.02
C CYS A 145 5.79 18.97 3.07
N GLY A 146 5.58 18.99 1.76
CA GLY A 146 6.58 18.67 0.75
C GLY A 146 6.77 17.18 0.48
N ILE A 147 5.84 16.33 0.89
CA ILE A 147 5.87 14.91 0.52
C ILE A 147 5.46 14.78 -0.95
N PRO A 148 6.27 14.10 -1.80
CA PRO A 148 5.84 13.73 -3.15
C PRO A 148 4.60 12.83 -3.06
N ILE A 149 3.47 13.36 -3.53
CA ILE A 149 2.16 12.70 -3.47
C ILE A 149 1.53 12.62 -4.86
N ARG A 150 0.86 11.50 -5.13
CA ARG A 150 0.03 11.31 -6.34
C ARG A 150 -1.28 10.62 -5.99
N LEU A 151 -2.32 10.91 -6.75
CA LEU A 151 -3.60 10.23 -6.65
C LEU A 151 -3.48 8.88 -7.35
N GLN A 152 -3.93 7.82 -6.71
CA GLN A 152 -3.85 6.44 -7.22
C GLN A 152 -5.27 5.89 -7.34
N PRO A 153 -5.91 5.99 -8.52
CA PRO A 153 -7.26 5.47 -8.74
C PRO A 153 -7.27 3.95 -8.97
N ALA A 154 -8.41 3.33 -8.70
CA ALA A 154 -8.77 2.01 -9.18
C ALA A 154 -9.71 2.14 -10.39
N TRP A 155 -9.44 1.36 -11.44
CA TRP A 155 -10.20 1.33 -12.68
C TRP A 155 -10.87 -0.03 -12.86
N LEU A 156 -12.15 -0.02 -13.20
CA LEU A 156 -12.89 -1.22 -13.53
C LEU A 156 -12.74 -1.50 -15.02
N VAL A 157 -12.39 -2.75 -15.39
CA VAL A 157 -12.09 -3.21 -16.75
C VAL A 157 -10.83 -2.55 -17.33
N SER A 158 -10.81 -1.25 -17.51
CA SER A 158 -9.63 -0.50 -17.97
C SER A 158 -9.76 1.01 -17.66
N PRO A 159 -8.65 1.78 -17.68
CA PRO A 159 -8.71 3.24 -17.49
C PRO A 159 -9.51 3.99 -18.56
N THR A 160 -9.68 3.39 -19.73
CA THR A 160 -10.41 3.99 -20.87
C THR A 160 -11.85 3.53 -20.97
N ASP A 161 -12.25 2.53 -20.20
CA ASP A 161 -13.62 2.02 -20.21
C ASP A 161 -14.59 3.03 -19.60
N HIS A 162 -15.83 3.07 -20.14
CA HIS A 162 -16.92 3.89 -19.67
C HIS A 162 -17.95 3.03 -18.94
N ASN A 163 -17.92 3.11 -17.63
CA ASN A 163 -18.89 2.51 -16.72
C ASN A 163 -19.13 3.48 -15.55
N GLU A 164 -20.15 3.23 -14.74
CA GLU A 164 -20.55 4.11 -13.65
C GLU A 164 -19.42 4.42 -12.65
N TYR A 165 -18.56 3.44 -12.34
CA TYR A 165 -17.44 3.61 -11.41
C TYR A 165 -16.33 4.45 -12.03
N ASN A 166 -15.93 4.16 -13.26
CA ASN A 166 -14.85 4.89 -13.93
C ASN A 166 -15.26 6.34 -14.23
N ASP A 167 -16.49 6.56 -14.66
CA ASP A 167 -16.98 7.92 -14.93
C ASP A 167 -17.05 8.72 -13.63
N LYS A 168 -17.50 8.09 -12.53
CA LYS A 168 -17.49 8.72 -11.20
C LYS A 168 -16.07 8.97 -10.70
N THR A 169 -15.14 8.05 -10.95
CA THR A 169 -13.71 8.21 -10.60
C THR A 169 -13.13 9.43 -11.31
N ARG A 170 -13.41 9.63 -12.61
CA ARG A 170 -12.97 10.82 -13.36
C ARG A 170 -13.51 12.11 -12.75
N GLU A 171 -14.81 12.17 -12.41
CA GLU A 171 -15.40 13.33 -11.72
C GLU A 171 -14.70 13.65 -10.38
N ILE A 172 -14.40 12.60 -9.59
CA ILE A 172 -13.72 12.77 -8.31
C ILE A 172 -12.29 13.30 -8.55
N LEU A 173 -11.54 12.72 -9.48
CA LEU A 173 -10.17 13.15 -9.82
C LEU A 173 -10.15 14.59 -10.34
N ASP A 174 -11.11 14.98 -11.19
CA ASP A 174 -11.24 16.34 -11.69
C ASP A 174 -11.44 17.36 -10.55
N SER A 175 -12.04 16.93 -9.44
CA SER A 175 -12.21 17.78 -8.26
C SER A 175 -10.90 18.09 -7.50
N PHE A 176 -9.78 17.51 -7.92
CA PHE A 176 -8.42 17.79 -7.42
C PHE A 176 -7.58 18.65 -8.38
N CYS A 177 -8.13 19.10 -9.51
CA CYS A 177 -7.40 19.82 -10.55
C CYS A 177 -6.61 21.04 -10.01
N ASP A 178 -7.22 21.80 -9.08
CA ASP A 178 -6.59 22.99 -8.48
C ASP A 178 -5.50 22.66 -7.45
N THR A 179 -5.34 21.42 -7.07
CA THR A 179 -4.32 21.02 -6.07
C THR A 179 -2.92 20.92 -6.68
N GLY A 180 -2.82 20.73 -8.00
CA GLY A 180 -1.57 20.41 -8.69
C GLY A 180 -0.93 19.10 -8.22
N ILE A 181 -1.73 18.16 -7.72
CA ILE A 181 -1.30 16.78 -7.42
C ILE A 181 -1.48 15.96 -8.70
N VAL A 182 -0.45 15.21 -9.05
CA VAL A 182 -0.46 14.37 -10.25
C VAL A 182 -1.38 13.17 -10.04
N VAL A 183 -2.18 12.83 -11.05
CA VAL A 183 -2.90 11.57 -11.09
C VAL A 183 -1.97 10.49 -11.65
N GLY A 184 -1.80 9.40 -10.90
CA GLY A 184 -1.07 8.22 -11.35
C GLY A 184 -1.88 7.38 -12.34
N GLU A 185 -1.25 6.37 -12.92
CA GLU A 185 -1.94 5.45 -13.84
C GLU A 185 -3.07 4.69 -13.17
N GLY A 186 -2.93 4.44 -11.87
CA GLY A 186 -3.89 3.64 -11.11
C GLY A 186 -3.68 2.14 -11.29
N ASN A 187 -4.60 1.37 -10.76
CA ASN A 187 -4.62 -0.08 -10.87
C ASN A 187 -5.94 -0.53 -11.51
N VAL A 188 -5.90 -1.57 -12.34
CA VAL A 188 -7.10 -2.24 -12.81
C VAL A 188 -7.57 -3.23 -11.74
N VAL A 189 -8.86 -3.19 -11.41
CA VAL A 189 -9.48 -4.10 -10.44
C VAL A 189 -9.43 -5.52 -10.99
N PHE A 190 -8.99 -6.46 -10.18
CA PHE A 190 -8.95 -7.88 -10.50
C PHE A 190 -9.83 -8.68 -9.52
N PRO A 191 -10.31 -9.89 -9.89
CA PRO A 191 -11.34 -10.62 -9.17
C PRO A 191 -10.80 -11.36 -7.94
N GLU A 192 -10.52 -10.60 -6.89
CA GLU A 192 -10.17 -11.13 -5.57
C GLU A 192 -10.95 -10.40 -4.46
N GLY A 193 -11.07 -11.02 -3.30
CA GLY A 193 -11.72 -10.43 -2.14
C GLY A 193 -13.14 -9.92 -2.43
N ASN A 194 -13.42 -8.69 -2.06
CA ASN A 194 -14.72 -8.04 -2.28
C ASN A 194 -15.07 -7.87 -3.77
N ALA A 195 -14.07 -7.73 -4.66
CA ALA A 195 -14.33 -7.59 -6.08
C ALA A 195 -15.07 -8.83 -6.66
N LEU A 196 -14.76 -10.03 -6.17
CA LEU A 196 -15.49 -11.26 -6.55
C LEU A 196 -16.94 -11.24 -6.11
N GLU A 197 -17.25 -10.61 -4.96
CA GLU A 197 -18.61 -10.56 -4.42
C GLU A 197 -19.45 -9.46 -5.08
N TYR A 198 -18.87 -8.27 -5.24
CA TYR A 198 -19.64 -7.09 -5.62
C TYR A 198 -19.50 -6.67 -7.08
N LEU A 199 -18.47 -7.15 -7.80
CA LEU A 199 -18.16 -6.73 -9.16
C LEU A 199 -18.02 -7.91 -10.15
N ALA A 200 -18.48 -9.09 -9.77
CA ALA A 200 -18.34 -10.31 -10.59
C ALA A 200 -18.86 -10.17 -12.02
N GLU A 201 -19.93 -9.37 -12.22
CA GLU A 201 -20.52 -9.14 -13.55
C GLU A 201 -19.57 -8.45 -14.55
N TYR A 202 -18.56 -7.74 -14.07
CA TYR A 202 -17.57 -7.04 -14.91
C TYR A 202 -16.40 -7.94 -15.33
N PHE A 203 -16.32 -9.18 -14.83
CA PHE A 203 -15.23 -10.11 -15.09
C PHE A 203 -15.62 -11.26 -16.05
N LEU A 204 -16.80 -11.21 -16.67
CA LEU A 204 -17.34 -12.30 -17.49
C LEU A 204 -16.57 -12.57 -18.79
N ASP A 205 -15.97 -11.53 -19.38
CA ASP A 205 -15.33 -11.57 -20.71
C ASP A 205 -13.81 -11.44 -20.70
N GLY A 206 -13.14 -12.07 -19.78
CA GLY A 206 -11.69 -12.01 -19.65
C GLY A 206 -11.25 -11.45 -18.30
N THR A 207 -11.09 -12.37 -17.38
CA THR A 207 -10.65 -12.08 -16.02
C THR A 207 -9.24 -11.56 -16.04
N PRO A 208 -8.98 -10.31 -15.61
CA PRO A 208 -7.60 -9.85 -15.42
C PRO A 208 -6.94 -10.71 -14.35
N GLU A 209 -5.75 -11.21 -14.64
CA GLU A 209 -4.92 -11.90 -13.64
C GLU A 209 -4.48 -10.91 -12.56
N ASN A 210 -4.25 -11.43 -11.36
CA ASN A 210 -3.65 -10.64 -10.29
C ASN A 210 -2.23 -10.23 -10.70
N PRO A 211 -1.95 -8.92 -10.93
CA PRO A 211 -0.65 -8.46 -11.40
C PRO A 211 0.45 -8.55 -10.32
N TYR A 212 0.08 -8.90 -9.10
CA TYR A 212 0.99 -9.00 -7.95
C TYR A 212 1.36 -10.45 -7.62
N THR A 213 0.92 -11.41 -8.43
CA THR A 213 1.32 -12.81 -8.28
C THR A 213 2.82 -12.96 -8.52
N GLU A 214 3.57 -13.38 -7.50
CA GLU A 214 5.01 -13.62 -7.57
C GLU A 214 5.29 -15.04 -8.10
N ASP A 215 6.36 -15.17 -8.90
CA ASP A 215 6.92 -16.48 -9.23
C ASP A 215 7.75 -16.97 -8.05
N PRO A 216 7.36 -18.09 -7.40
CA PRO A 216 8.11 -18.58 -6.25
C PRO A 216 9.56 -19.01 -6.59
N CYS A 217 9.86 -19.24 -7.88
CA CYS A 217 11.21 -19.55 -8.35
C CYS A 217 12.02 -18.30 -8.73
N ASP A 218 11.38 -17.11 -8.84
CA ASP A 218 12.03 -15.83 -9.17
C ASP A 218 11.40 -14.69 -8.37
N VAL A 219 11.61 -14.69 -7.06
CA VAL A 219 11.01 -13.74 -6.11
C VAL A 219 11.60 -12.34 -6.30
N LYS A 220 10.76 -11.40 -6.73
CA LYS A 220 11.12 -9.98 -6.95
C LYS A 220 10.68 -9.09 -5.81
N CYS A 221 9.65 -9.52 -5.06
CA CYS A 221 9.10 -8.84 -3.92
C CYS A 221 8.94 -9.80 -2.73
N ILE A 222 9.29 -9.35 -1.54
CA ILE A 222 8.98 -10.05 -0.28
C ILE A 222 7.90 -9.27 0.43
N SER A 223 6.75 -9.93 0.69
CA SER A 223 5.62 -9.36 1.42
C SER A 223 5.56 -9.92 2.83
N PHE A 224 5.36 -9.03 3.80
CA PHE A 224 5.17 -9.34 5.22
C PHE A 224 3.74 -9.07 5.63
N GLU A 225 3.12 -10.05 6.28
CA GLU A 225 1.78 -9.95 6.83
C GLU A 225 1.79 -9.37 8.26
N PRO A 226 0.66 -8.80 8.74
CA PRO A 226 0.60 -8.23 10.11
C PRO A 226 0.90 -9.23 11.22
N ASN A 227 0.62 -10.51 11.01
CA ASN A 227 0.91 -11.61 11.94
C ASN A 227 2.37 -12.12 11.85
N GLY A 228 3.19 -11.51 11.00
CA GLY A 228 4.59 -11.87 10.77
C GLY A 228 4.82 -12.96 9.72
N ASP A 229 3.77 -13.45 9.04
CA ASP A 229 3.93 -14.42 7.96
C ASP A 229 4.68 -13.82 6.77
N VAL A 230 5.63 -14.58 6.22
CA VAL A 230 6.48 -14.18 5.11
C VAL A 230 7.11 -15.43 4.47
N LEU A 231 7.08 -15.55 3.15
CA LEU A 231 7.73 -16.63 2.38
C LEU A 231 7.37 -18.05 2.90
N GLY A 232 6.13 -18.26 3.35
CA GLY A 232 5.67 -19.55 3.92
C GLY A 232 6.20 -19.87 5.33
N ALA A 233 6.84 -18.91 5.99
CA ALA A 233 7.33 -18.99 7.37
C ALA A 233 6.82 -17.80 8.20
N ASN A 234 7.37 -17.57 9.40
CA ASN A 234 6.92 -16.49 10.26
C ASN A 234 8.12 -15.75 10.89
N ALA A 235 8.24 -14.46 10.56
CA ALA A 235 9.34 -13.58 10.99
C ALA A 235 9.35 -13.28 12.50
N TYR A 236 8.25 -13.53 13.20
CA TYR A 236 8.19 -13.38 14.66
C TYR A 236 8.83 -14.58 15.41
N LYS A 237 9.04 -15.69 14.70
CA LYS A 237 9.59 -16.93 15.24
C LYS A 237 11.00 -17.22 14.74
N THR A 238 11.34 -16.76 13.55
CA THR A 238 12.58 -17.08 12.85
C THR A 238 13.15 -15.83 12.19
N ASP A 239 14.46 -15.67 12.24
CA ASP A 239 15.15 -14.55 11.58
C ASP A 239 14.89 -14.56 10.06
N ILE A 240 14.64 -13.37 9.48
CA ILE A 240 14.29 -13.29 8.06
C ILE A 240 15.40 -13.82 7.13
N ILE A 241 16.67 -13.64 7.46
CA ILE A 241 17.77 -14.18 6.67
C ILE A 241 17.80 -15.71 6.74
N GLU A 242 17.49 -16.28 7.88
CA GLU A 242 17.35 -17.74 8.03
C GLU A 242 16.15 -18.26 7.22
N ILE A 243 15.01 -17.57 7.25
CA ILE A 243 13.84 -17.87 6.40
C ILE A 243 14.25 -17.89 4.92
N MET A 244 14.91 -16.83 4.45
CA MET A 244 15.37 -16.73 3.06
C MET A 244 16.39 -17.82 2.71
N GLN A 245 17.29 -18.19 3.64
CA GLN A 245 18.25 -19.27 3.45
C GLN A 245 17.59 -20.64 3.35
N ASN A 246 16.50 -20.87 4.03
CA ASN A 246 15.76 -22.14 4.05
C ASN A 246 14.57 -22.16 3.08
N TYR A 247 14.28 -21.05 2.39
CA TYR A 247 13.17 -20.93 1.45
C TYR A 247 13.23 -22.02 0.37
N THR A 248 12.09 -22.65 0.12
CA THR A 248 11.88 -23.64 -0.94
C THR A 248 10.55 -23.33 -1.61
N PRO A 249 10.51 -23.03 -2.94
CA PRO A 249 9.30 -22.74 -3.67
C PRO A 249 8.33 -23.93 -3.71
#